data_5601aefc663fb00775e247828e43c13d
#
_entry.id   5601aefc663fb00775e247828e43c13d
#
_cell.length_a   1.000
_cell.length_b   1.000
_cell.length_c   1.000
_cell.angle_alpha   90.00
_cell.angle_beta   90.00
_cell.angle_gamma   90.00
#
_symmetry.space_group_name_H-M   'P 1'
#
loop_
_entity.id
_entity.type
_entity.pdbx_description
1 polymer ?
#
loop_
_entity_poly.entity_id
_entity_poly.type
_entity_poly.pdbx_seq_one_letter_code
_entity_poly.pdbx_strand_id
1 'polypeptide(L)'
;ITIKSVERYLHETLPDSENGNYIIIQVEGKDEDDLDEKMVQLDELCTENGATSVLVADSAKIWQARKAFAEAVRAESLIVCKEDIVVPVDQEPIIIDNILEFAKKYDLVTRIASHAGDGNIHLNILKNEELSHEEWEAKIATFQRELYTQVYKLGGRLSGEHGIGYKRKGLL
;
A
#
# COMPACT_ATOMS: atom_id res chain seq x y z
N ILE A 1 -7.76 0.40 6.98
CA ILE A 1 -7.18 1.60 7.63
C ILE A 1 -6.80 2.64 6.56
N THR A 2 -6.02 2.29 5.54
CA THR A 2 -5.61 3.19 4.45
C THR A 2 -6.81 3.80 3.70
N ILE A 3 -7.81 2.99 3.38
CA ILE A 3 -9.02 3.43 2.69
C ILE A 3 -9.79 4.47 3.52
N LYS A 4 -9.89 4.29 4.83
CA LYS A 4 -10.55 5.28 5.71
C LYS A 4 -9.84 6.65 5.72
N SER A 5 -8.53 6.69 5.48
CA SER A 5 -7.79 7.94 5.28
C SER A 5 -8.22 8.65 4.00
N VAL A 6 -8.36 7.91 2.92
CA VAL A 6 -8.80 8.43 1.62
C VAL A 6 -10.24 8.95 1.70
N GLU A 7 -11.15 8.19 2.31
CA GLU A 7 -12.54 8.59 2.52
C GLU A 7 -12.66 9.90 3.30
N ARG A 8 -11.91 10.02 4.41
CA ARG A 8 -11.90 11.27 5.19
C ARG A 8 -11.40 12.46 4.40
N TYR A 9 -10.37 12.26 3.59
CA TYR A 9 -9.80 13.32 2.75
C TYR A 9 -10.76 13.75 1.63
N LEU A 10 -11.43 12.79 0.97
CA LEU A 10 -12.37 13.05 -0.09
C LEU A 10 -13.77 13.49 0.40
N HIS A 11 -14.04 13.35 1.71
CA HIS A 11 -15.38 13.50 2.29
C HIS A 11 -16.44 12.62 1.62
N GLU A 12 -16.03 11.42 1.22
CA GLU A 12 -16.86 10.48 0.45
C GLU A 12 -16.62 9.06 0.96
N THR A 13 -17.69 8.26 1.02
CA THR A 13 -17.58 6.82 1.37
C THR A 13 -17.39 6.01 0.11
N LEU A 14 -16.37 5.17 0.08
CA LEU A 14 -16.12 4.25 -1.02
C LEU A 14 -16.99 2.98 -0.86
N PRO A 15 -17.43 2.36 -1.96
CA PRO A 15 -18.22 1.13 -1.91
C PRO A 15 -17.50 0.05 -1.09
N ASP A 16 -18.23 -0.68 -0.24
CA ASP A 16 -17.73 -1.79 0.58
C ASP A 16 -16.47 -1.50 1.42
N SER A 17 -16.23 -0.24 1.77
CA SER A 17 -15.02 0.19 2.48
C SER A 17 -14.87 -0.41 3.88
N GLU A 18 -15.90 -1.01 4.44
CA GLU A 18 -15.86 -1.71 5.72
C GLU A 18 -15.20 -3.09 5.63
N ASN A 19 -15.17 -3.67 4.44
CA ASN A 19 -14.63 -5.01 4.19
C ASN A 19 -13.10 -5.04 4.05
N GLY A 20 -12.41 -3.90 4.06
CA GLY A 20 -10.96 -3.87 4.23
C GLY A 20 -10.16 -3.34 3.05
N ASN A 21 -9.51 -4.20 2.28
CA ASN A 21 -8.52 -3.80 1.28
C ASN A 21 -9.13 -3.81 -0.13
N TYR A 22 -8.59 -2.95 -1.00
CA TYR A 22 -9.00 -2.87 -2.41
C TYR A 22 -7.85 -3.23 -3.32
N ILE A 23 -8.19 -3.93 -4.39
CA ILE A 23 -7.34 -4.08 -5.56
C ILE A 23 -8.04 -3.36 -6.72
N ILE A 24 -7.34 -2.48 -7.42
CA ILE A 24 -7.78 -1.87 -8.66
C ILE A 24 -7.12 -2.64 -9.79
N ILE A 25 -7.93 -3.22 -10.66
CA ILE A 25 -7.46 -3.97 -11.81
C ILE A 25 -7.98 -3.26 -13.07
N GLN A 26 -7.07 -2.92 -13.96
CA GLN A 26 -7.40 -2.37 -15.27
C GLN A 26 -7.28 -3.50 -16.30
N VAL A 27 -8.35 -3.72 -17.05
CA VAL A 27 -8.41 -4.74 -18.10
C VAL A 27 -8.50 -4.05 -19.45
N GLU A 28 -7.77 -4.57 -20.44
CA GLU A 28 -7.81 -4.09 -21.81
C GLU A 28 -8.23 -5.24 -22.74
N GLY A 29 -9.19 -4.97 -23.64
CA GLY A 29 -9.67 -5.87 -24.67
C GLY A 29 -9.28 -5.40 -26.05
N LYS A 30 -9.21 -6.33 -27.01
CA LYS A 30 -9.04 -6.02 -28.46
C LYS A 30 -10.32 -5.42 -29.04
N ASP A 31 -11.45 -5.85 -28.52
CA ASP A 31 -12.81 -5.47 -28.85
C ASP A 31 -13.70 -5.66 -27.62
N GLU A 32 -14.99 -5.35 -27.73
CA GLU A 32 -15.95 -5.49 -26.61
C GLU A 32 -16.11 -6.94 -26.17
N ASP A 33 -16.19 -7.90 -27.11
CA ASP A 33 -16.37 -9.31 -26.78
C ASP A 33 -15.18 -9.86 -25.98
N ASP A 34 -13.93 -9.53 -26.38
CA ASP A 34 -12.70 -9.92 -25.68
C ASP A 34 -12.62 -9.26 -24.28
N LEU A 35 -13.08 -8.02 -24.17
CA LEU A 35 -13.15 -7.32 -22.87
C LEU A 35 -14.15 -7.98 -21.92
N ASP A 36 -15.36 -8.27 -22.43
CA ASP A 36 -16.40 -8.91 -21.64
C ASP A 36 -15.97 -10.31 -21.16
N GLU A 37 -15.36 -11.12 -22.02
CA GLU A 37 -14.81 -12.42 -21.65
C GLU A 37 -13.76 -12.31 -20.53
N LYS A 38 -12.83 -11.37 -20.63
CA LYS A 38 -11.80 -11.12 -19.62
C LYS A 38 -12.40 -10.63 -18.29
N MET A 39 -13.43 -9.80 -18.35
CA MET A 39 -14.10 -9.31 -17.17
C MET A 39 -14.80 -10.43 -16.41
N VAL A 40 -15.46 -11.36 -17.12
CA VAL A 40 -16.07 -12.55 -16.53
C VAL A 40 -15.01 -13.45 -15.88
N GLN A 41 -13.92 -13.74 -16.58
CA GLN A 41 -12.81 -14.54 -16.03
C GLN A 41 -12.20 -13.90 -14.80
N LEU A 42 -12.06 -12.58 -14.79
CA LEU A 42 -11.54 -11.84 -13.64
C LEU A 42 -12.48 -11.90 -12.44
N ASP A 43 -13.79 -11.74 -12.66
CA ASP A 43 -14.80 -11.84 -11.60
C ASP A 43 -14.77 -13.23 -10.95
N GLU A 44 -14.77 -14.30 -11.75
CA GLU A 44 -14.64 -15.68 -11.30
C GLU A 44 -13.35 -15.87 -10.48
N LEU A 45 -12.20 -15.43 -11.01
CA LEU A 45 -10.90 -15.56 -10.34
C LEU A 45 -10.89 -14.83 -8.99
N CYS A 46 -11.39 -13.61 -8.93
CA CYS A 46 -11.44 -12.83 -7.70
C CYS A 46 -12.34 -13.50 -6.67
N THR A 47 -13.52 -13.96 -7.09
CA THR A 47 -14.50 -14.63 -6.21
C THR A 47 -13.95 -15.94 -5.66
N GLU A 48 -13.32 -16.76 -6.49
CA GLU A 48 -12.70 -18.04 -6.08
C GLU A 48 -11.55 -17.82 -5.08
N ASN A 49 -10.88 -16.65 -5.14
CA ASN A 49 -9.81 -16.26 -4.21
C ASN A 49 -10.28 -15.40 -3.05
N GLY A 50 -11.58 -15.37 -2.77
CA GLY A 50 -12.14 -14.81 -1.56
C GLY A 50 -12.41 -13.30 -1.60
N ALA A 51 -12.52 -12.70 -2.79
CA ALA A 51 -13.02 -11.34 -2.92
C ALA A 51 -14.45 -11.27 -2.38
N THR A 52 -14.72 -10.33 -1.50
CA THR A 52 -16.05 -10.12 -0.92
C THR A 52 -16.99 -9.39 -1.88
N SER A 53 -16.42 -8.65 -2.83
CA SER A 53 -17.14 -7.88 -3.83
C SER A 53 -16.24 -7.62 -5.03
N VAL A 54 -16.78 -7.75 -6.23
CA VAL A 54 -16.14 -7.38 -7.49
C VAL A 54 -17.03 -6.34 -8.16
N LEU A 55 -16.49 -5.16 -8.41
CA LEU A 55 -17.26 -4.01 -8.89
C LEU A 55 -16.63 -3.45 -10.17
N VAL A 56 -17.45 -3.24 -11.18
CA VAL A 56 -17.06 -2.43 -12.33
C VAL A 56 -17.27 -0.97 -11.96
N ALA A 57 -16.18 -0.20 -12.00
CA ALA A 57 -16.20 1.18 -11.55
C ALA A 57 -15.91 2.16 -12.69
N ASP A 58 -16.46 3.37 -12.56
CA ASP A 58 -16.05 4.49 -13.39
C ASP A 58 -14.55 4.78 -13.18
N SER A 59 -13.79 4.71 -14.26
CA SER A 59 -12.33 4.86 -14.25
C SER A 59 -11.89 6.18 -13.60
N ALA A 60 -12.58 7.29 -13.90
CA ALA A 60 -12.20 8.60 -13.36
C ALA A 60 -12.33 8.63 -11.83
N LYS A 61 -13.43 8.09 -11.30
CA LYS A 61 -13.69 8.06 -9.85
C LYS A 61 -12.70 7.17 -9.10
N ILE A 62 -12.45 5.96 -9.60
CA ILE A 62 -11.55 5.03 -8.92
C ILE A 62 -10.10 5.55 -8.91
N TRP A 63 -9.65 6.14 -10.03
CA TRP A 63 -8.34 6.77 -10.10
C TRP A 63 -8.25 8.05 -9.27
N GLN A 64 -9.34 8.79 -9.06
CA GLN A 64 -9.38 9.89 -8.11
C GLN A 64 -9.08 9.41 -6.70
N ALA A 65 -9.73 8.35 -6.24
CA ALA A 65 -9.47 7.75 -4.93
C ALA A 65 -8.00 7.27 -4.79
N ARG A 66 -7.45 6.60 -5.82
CA ARG A 66 -6.04 6.17 -5.83
C ARG A 66 -5.07 7.35 -5.77
N LYS A 67 -5.32 8.41 -6.54
CA LYS A 67 -4.48 9.63 -6.56
C LYS A 67 -4.55 10.40 -5.26
N ALA A 68 -5.69 10.40 -4.57
CA ALA A 68 -5.87 11.08 -3.29
C ALA A 68 -5.05 10.47 -2.14
N PHE A 69 -4.52 9.25 -2.29
CA PHE A 69 -3.79 8.56 -1.23
C PHE A 69 -2.66 9.40 -0.61
N ALA A 70 -1.80 10.00 -1.43
CA ALA A 70 -0.66 10.77 -0.93
C ALA A 70 -1.09 12.02 -0.15
N GLU A 71 -2.14 12.70 -0.62
CA GLU A 71 -2.69 13.89 0.06
C GLU A 71 -3.46 13.51 1.32
N ALA A 72 -4.19 12.40 1.30
CA ALA A 72 -4.86 11.85 2.47
C ALA A 72 -3.87 11.54 3.61
N VAL A 73 -2.73 10.93 3.27
CA VAL A 73 -1.65 10.66 4.23
C VAL A 73 -1.05 11.95 4.80
N ARG A 74 -0.82 12.96 3.95
CA ARG A 74 -0.31 14.28 4.40
C ARG A 74 -1.30 15.02 5.30
N ALA A 75 -2.60 14.85 5.05
CA ALA A 75 -3.63 15.45 5.89
C ALA A 75 -3.71 14.81 7.27
N GLU A 76 -3.27 13.56 7.43
CA GLU A 76 -3.24 12.88 8.73
C GLU A 76 -2.01 13.21 9.58
N SER A 77 -0.86 13.45 8.96
CA SER A 77 0.36 13.80 9.68
C SER A 77 1.30 14.64 8.81
N LEU A 78 1.83 15.70 9.39
CA LEU A 78 2.83 16.55 8.76
C LEU A 78 4.21 15.88 8.68
N ILE A 79 4.46 14.90 9.55
CA ILE A 79 5.74 14.19 9.61
C ILE A 79 5.49 12.72 9.23
N VAL A 80 6.00 12.34 8.08
CA VAL A 80 5.83 11.00 7.51
C VAL A 80 7.19 10.45 7.08
N CYS A 81 7.51 9.25 7.54
CA CYS A 81 8.60 8.47 6.95
C CYS A 81 8.03 7.64 5.79
N LYS A 82 8.60 7.80 4.61
CA LYS A 82 8.17 7.10 3.40
C LYS A 82 9.19 6.04 3.01
N GLU A 83 8.68 4.84 2.81
CA GLU A 83 9.44 3.72 2.29
C GLU A 83 8.87 3.28 0.93
N ASP A 84 9.78 2.85 0.07
CA ASP A 84 9.51 2.43 -1.30
C ASP A 84 10.29 1.15 -1.53
N ILE A 85 9.72 0.04 -1.11
CA ILE A 85 10.36 -1.28 -1.19
C ILE A 85 9.78 -2.08 -2.35
N VAL A 86 10.54 -3.03 -2.84
CA VAL A 86 10.06 -3.99 -3.83
C VAL A 86 10.44 -5.41 -3.41
N VAL A 87 9.51 -6.33 -3.59
CA VAL A 87 9.72 -7.78 -3.38
C VAL A 87 9.18 -8.53 -4.60
N PRO A 88 9.57 -9.80 -4.82
CA PRO A 88 8.86 -10.65 -5.79
C PRO A 88 7.36 -10.66 -5.50
N VAL A 89 6.53 -10.65 -6.55
CA VAL A 89 5.07 -10.49 -6.43
C VAL A 89 4.43 -11.51 -5.50
N ASP A 90 4.90 -12.75 -5.55
CA ASP A 90 4.45 -13.84 -4.66
C ASP A 90 4.84 -13.65 -3.19
N GLN A 91 5.78 -12.75 -2.90
CA GLN A 91 6.23 -12.40 -1.55
C GLN A 91 5.54 -11.14 -0.98
N GLU A 92 4.75 -10.43 -1.80
CA GLU A 92 4.08 -9.21 -1.38
C GLU A 92 3.14 -9.41 -0.17
N PRO A 93 2.28 -10.44 -0.11
CA PRO A 93 1.44 -10.69 1.05
C PRO A 93 2.27 -10.89 2.33
N ILE A 94 3.38 -11.62 2.25
CA ILE A 94 4.24 -11.93 3.39
C ILE A 94 4.88 -10.66 3.94
N ILE A 95 5.42 -9.81 3.08
CA ILE A 95 6.04 -8.57 3.57
C ILE A 95 5.01 -7.57 4.11
N ILE A 96 3.80 -7.52 3.57
CA ILE A 96 2.71 -6.70 4.10
C ILE A 96 2.34 -7.15 5.51
N ASP A 97 2.20 -8.45 5.76
CA ASP A 97 1.94 -9.00 7.09
C ASP A 97 3.06 -8.64 8.06
N ASN A 98 4.33 -8.79 7.65
CA ASN A 98 5.48 -8.38 8.47
C ASN A 98 5.45 -6.87 8.79
N ILE A 99 5.10 -6.02 7.83
CA ILE A 99 4.97 -4.56 8.06
C ILE A 99 3.91 -4.27 9.12
N LEU A 100 2.75 -4.94 9.05
CA LEU A 100 1.67 -4.75 10.02
C LEU A 100 2.06 -5.26 11.40
N GLU A 101 2.76 -6.39 11.49
CA GLU A 101 3.29 -6.93 12.75
C GLU A 101 4.32 -5.97 13.38
N PHE A 102 5.28 -5.47 12.59
CA PHE A 102 6.28 -4.53 13.07
C PHE A 102 5.65 -3.19 13.47
N ALA A 103 4.68 -2.70 12.70
CA ALA A 103 3.95 -1.49 13.06
C ALA A 103 3.27 -1.63 14.43
N LYS A 104 2.61 -2.77 14.67
CA LYS A 104 2.03 -3.09 15.97
C LYS A 104 3.08 -3.21 17.08
N LYS A 105 4.20 -3.90 16.82
CA LYS A 105 5.30 -4.09 17.77
C LYS A 105 5.90 -2.78 18.26
N TYR A 106 6.06 -1.81 17.34
CA TYR A 106 6.67 -0.52 17.63
C TYR A 106 5.66 0.60 17.91
N ASP A 107 4.37 0.27 17.94
CA ASP A 107 3.30 1.25 18.11
C ASP A 107 3.41 2.40 17.10
N LEU A 108 3.45 2.01 15.82
CA LEU A 108 3.56 2.91 14.67
C LEU A 108 2.27 2.87 13.84
N VAL A 109 1.91 4.02 13.31
CA VAL A 109 0.76 4.16 12.41
C VAL A 109 1.24 4.08 10.98
N THR A 110 0.73 3.12 10.22
CA THR A 110 1.14 2.90 8.82
C THR A 110 -0.01 3.06 7.84
N ARG A 111 0.33 3.50 6.62
CA ARG A 111 -0.56 3.53 5.46
C ARG A 111 0.18 2.91 4.29
N ILE A 112 -0.45 1.92 3.66
CA ILE A 112 0.17 1.11 2.60
C ILE A 112 -0.65 1.25 1.32
N ALA A 113 0.04 1.45 0.22
CA ALA A 113 -0.46 1.26 -1.13
C ALA A 113 0.62 0.54 -1.94
N SER A 114 0.24 -0.29 -2.89
CA SER A 114 1.19 -1.03 -3.71
C SER A 114 0.81 -1.02 -5.20
N HIS A 115 1.80 -1.32 -6.01
CA HIS A 115 1.63 -1.78 -7.37
C HIS A 115 1.69 -3.31 -7.34
N ALA A 116 0.56 -3.96 -7.06
CA ALA A 116 0.50 -5.40 -6.82
C ALA A 116 0.97 -6.26 -8.00
N GLY A 117 1.01 -5.69 -9.21
CA GLY A 117 1.49 -6.39 -10.41
C GLY A 117 3.02 -6.46 -10.55
N ASP A 118 3.77 -5.67 -9.78
CA ASP A 118 5.25 -5.63 -9.84
C ASP A 118 5.94 -5.71 -8.48
N GLY A 119 5.16 -5.87 -7.40
CA GLY A 119 5.66 -6.05 -6.04
C GLY A 119 6.22 -4.78 -5.40
N ASN A 120 5.97 -3.59 -5.96
CA ASN A 120 6.39 -2.31 -5.39
C ASN A 120 5.40 -1.85 -4.31
N ILE A 121 5.91 -1.58 -3.12
CA ILE A 121 5.12 -1.20 -1.96
C ILE A 121 5.52 0.19 -1.48
N HIS A 122 4.55 1.09 -1.46
CA HIS A 122 4.66 2.42 -0.86
C HIS A 122 4.14 2.36 0.57
N LEU A 123 5.05 2.39 1.52
CA LEU A 123 4.75 2.41 2.94
C LEU A 123 4.96 3.82 3.49
N ASN A 124 3.93 4.36 4.11
CA ASN A 124 3.99 5.62 4.83
C ASN A 124 3.81 5.34 6.32
N ILE A 125 4.78 5.78 7.12
CA ILE A 125 4.75 5.68 8.57
C ILE A 125 4.54 7.07 9.12
N LEU A 126 3.40 7.27 9.80
CA LEU A 126 2.95 8.56 10.30
C LEU A 126 3.48 8.77 11.71
N LYS A 127 4.00 9.97 11.99
CA LYS A 127 4.37 10.33 13.34
C LYS A 127 3.11 10.54 14.19
N ASN A 128 3.04 9.83 15.31
CA ASN A 128 2.07 10.12 16.35
C ASN A 128 2.44 11.46 17.05
N GLU A 129 1.44 12.31 17.29
CA GLU A 129 1.63 13.62 17.92
C GLU A 129 2.15 13.51 19.37
N GLU A 130 1.83 12.42 20.06
CA GLU A 130 2.25 12.15 21.43
C GLU A 130 3.76 11.87 21.59
N LEU A 131 4.42 11.41 20.50
CA LEU A 131 5.85 11.11 20.50
C LEU A 131 6.69 12.36 20.24
N SER A 132 7.76 12.53 20.97
CA SER A 132 8.81 13.48 20.60
C SER A 132 9.41 13.10 19.23
N HIS A 133 10.07 14.03 18.58
CA HIS A 133 10.72 13.76 17.29
C HIS A 133 11.84 12.71 17.42
N GLU A 134 12.61 12.82 18.50
CA GLU A 134 13.73 11.92 18.80
C GLU A 134 13.26 10.47 19.08
N GLU A 135 12.22 10.31 19.90
CA GLU A 135 11.62 8.99 20.17
C GLU A 135 11.07 8.34 18.88
N TRP A 136 10.39 9.15 18.06
CA TRP A 136 9.86 8.66 16.80
C TRP A 136 10.97 8.23 15.83
N GLU A 137 12.03 9.02 15.67
CA GLU A 137 13.19 8.66 14.84
C GLU A 137 13.88 7.38 15.32
N ALA A 138 14.02 7.19 16.63
CA ALA A 138 14.58 5.97 17.19
C ALA A 138 13.72 4.73 16.88
N LYS A 139 12.38 4.85 17.00
CA LYS A 139 11.44 3.79 16.61
C LYS A 139 11.55 3.49 15.11
N ILE A 140 11.58 4.52 14.26
CA ILE A 140 11.71 4.38 12.80
C ILE A 140 13.00 3.66 12.44
N ALA A 141 14.13 4.04 13.01
CA ALA A 141 15.41 3.40 12.73
C ALA A 141 15.40 1.89 13.05
N THR A 142 14.74 1.51 14.14
CA THR A 142 14.61 0.09 14.53
C THR A 142 13.64 -0.65 13.60
N PHE A 143 12.50 -0.06 13.32
CA PHE A 143 11.53 -0.59 12.37
C PHE A 143 12.13 -0.81 10.98
N GLN A 144 12.84 0.19 10.44
CA GLN A 144 13.50 0.11 9.14
C GLN A 144 14.52 -1.04 9.08
N ARG A 145 15.30 -1.24 10.14
CA ARG A 145 16.28 -2.35 10.19
C ARG A 145 15.60 -3.72 10.09
N GLU A 146 14.50 -3.92 10.80
CA GLU A 146 13.74 -5.17 10.71
C GLU A 146 13.05 -5.30 9.35
N LEU A 147 12.42 -4.25 8.86
CA LEU A 147 11.77 -4.21 7.55
C LEU A 147 12.75 -4.62 6.45
N TYR A 148 13.89 -3.96 6.36
CA TYR A 148 14.86 -4.24 5.30
C TYR A 148 15.51 -5.61 5.43
N THR A 149 15.69 -6.10 6.65
CA THR A 149 16.14 -7.48 6.88
C THR A 149 15.15 -8.48 6.27
N GLN A 150 13.86 -8.27 6.42
CA GLN A 150 12.85 -9.14 5.82
C GLN A 150 12.76 -8.95 4.30
N VAL A 151 12.80 -7.71 3.82
CA VAL A 151 12.82 -7.42 2.37
C VAL A 151 13.94 -8.18 1.67
N TYR A 152 15.16 -8.14 2.21
CA TYR A 152 16.28 -8.88 1.64
C TYR A 152 16.13 -10.40 1.72
N LYS A 153 15.60 -10.92 2.83
CA LYS A 153 15.33 -12.37 2.99
C LYS A 153 14.33 -12.88 1.95
N LEU A 154 13.36 -12.03 1.58
CA LEU A 154 12.36 -12.33 0.56
C LEU A 154 12.84 -12.06 -0.88
N GLY A 155 14.11 -11.72 -1.07
CA GLY A 155 14.68 -11.44 -2.39
C GLY A 155 14.41 -10.03 -2.91
N GLY A 156 13.87 -9.16 -2.07
CA GLY A 156 13.51 -7.80 -2.42
C GLY A 156 14.69 -6.80 -2.43
N ARG A 157 14.33 -5.52 -2.62
CA ARG A 157 15.29 -4.39 -2.65
C ARG A 157 14.73 -3.19 -1.89
N LEU A 158 15.63 -2.30 -1.45
CA LEU A 158 15.34 -1.09 -0.66
C LEU A 158 14.58 0.00 -1.40
N SER A 159 14.49 -0.07 -2.70
CA SER A 159 13.76 0.89 -3.53
C SER A 159 13.21 0.18 -4.75
N GLY A 160 11.92 0.38 -4.97
CA GLY A 160 11.25 -0.02 -6.19
C GLY A 160 11.52 0.98 -7.31
N GLU A 161 11.09 2.23 -7.13
CA GLU A 161 11.14 3.25 -8.20
C GLU A 161 11.76 4.59 -7.77
N HIS A 162 11.73 4.97 -6.47
CA HIS A 162 12.15 6.31 -6.03
C HIS A 162 13.64 6.47 -5.78
N GLY A 163 14.41 5.37 -5.77
CA GLY A 163 15.82 5.36 -5.39
C GLY A 163 16.06 5.49 -3.87
N ILE A 164 17.26 5.14 -3.43
CA ILE A 164 17.62 5.11 -2.00
C ILE A 164 17.83 6.50 -1.39
N GLY A 165 18.21 7.46 -2.21
CA GLY A 165 18.53 8.82 -1.76
C GLY A 165 19.62 8.85 -0.69
N TYR A 166 19.80 10.00 -0.06
CA TYR A 166 20.78 10.19 1.01
C TYR A 166 20.40 9.44 2.31
N LYS A 167 19.10 9.43 2.64
CA LYS A 167 18.60 8.88 3.91
C LYS A 167 18.83 7.38 4.07
N ARG A 168 18.83 6.61 2.97
CA ARG A 168 18.96 5.15 2.97
C ARG A 168 20.37 4.66 2.66
N LYS A 169 21.34 5.57 2.42
CA LYS A 169 22.73 5.23 2.08
C LYS A 169 23.41 4.31 3.11
N GLY A 170 23.07 4.46 4.38
CA GLY A 170 23.62 3.62 5.47
C GLY A 170 22.93 2.27 5.67
N LEU A 171 21.95 1.93 4.81
CA LEU A 171 21.17 0.69 4.90
C LEU A 171 21.49 -0.30 3.76
N LEU A 172 22.49 0.04 2.93
CA LEU A 172 23.03 -0.82 1.88
C LEU A 172 23.97 -1.88 2.46
#